data_ab29530e570b052f67434a55d4a26cab
#
_entry.id   ab29530e570b052f67434a55d4a26cab
#
_cell.length_a   1.000
_cell.length_b   1.000
_cell.length_c   1.000
_cell.angle_alpha   90.00
_cell.angle_beta   90.00
_cell.angle_gamma   90.00
#
_symmetry.space_group_name_H-M   'P 1'
#
loop_
_entity.id
_entity.type
_entity.pdbx_description
1 polymer ?
#
loop_
_entity_poly.entity_id
_entity_poly.type
_entity_poly.pdbx_seq_one_letter_code
_entity_poly.pdbx_strand_id
1 'polypeptide(L)'
;MKKQTKTVLITGANGEIGHGLIDHLADAGDTEIVAIDLRPLDEPLRRKCSSAVVGDILDVNILENLSTAHDFDTIFHLAALLSTRAERQPPLAHHVNVDGTLNLLEIAVIQSRVQGYEIKFMYPSSIAVYGLPSLTVKNQAAKIRETEWCEPRTMYGINKLYCEMLGHYYAAFYRQLDADPSVGRVDFRCLRFPGLISAATVPTGGTSDYASEMLHHAAQGKPYMCFVREDTQIPFMAMPDAVQALLRLEAAPRKSLSQQVYNVSAFNPSALELSQLVRSAFPKSEVSFIPDLRRQAILDSWPADVDTRAASNDWGWKPEYSIERAFRDYLIPSIREQYRSA
;
A
#
# COMPACT_ATOMS: atom_id res chain seq x y z
N MET A 1 -33.12 7.42 4.72
CA MET A 1 -32.45 8.74 4.57
C MET A 1 -30.97 8.47 4.34
N LYS A 2 -30.33 9.04 3.33
CA LYS A 2 -28.88 8.92 3.15
C LYS A 2 -28.20 9.57 4.37
N LYS A 3 -27.26 8.88 5.00
CA LYS A 3 -26.35 9.39 6.01
C LYS A 3 -25.67 10.65 5.47
N GLN A 4 -25.66 11.73 6.22
CA GLN A 4 -25.15 13.02 5.75
C GLN A 4 -23.61 13.07 5.71
N THR A 5 -22.95 12.24 6.52
CA THR A 5 -21.50 12.16 6.67
C THR A 5 -21.02 10.73 6.42
N LYS A 6 -20.01 10.54 5.59
CA LYS A 6 -19.37 9.27 5.33
C LYS A 6 -18.50 8.85 6.52
N THR A 7 -18.52 7.58 6.91
CA THR A 7 -17.65 7.05 7.96
C THR A 7 -16.66 6.05 7.37
N VAL A 8 -15.38 6.22 7.64
CA VAL A 8 -14.33 5.33 7.18
C VAL A 8 -13.59 4.68 8.34
N LEU A 9 -13.28 3.38 8.20
CA LEU A 9 -12.34 2.68 9.07
C LEU A 9 -10.97 2.63 8.39
N ILE A 10 -9.92 3.05 9.10
CA ILE A 10 -8.54 2.94 8.65
C ILE A 10 -7.79 2.03 9.61
N THR A 11 -7.36 0.85 9.16
CA THR A 11 -6.50 -0.05 9.93
C THR A 11 -5.04 0.16 9.56
N GLY A 12 -4.10 -0.04 10.49
CA GLY A 12 -2.70 0.33 10.25
C GLY A 12 -2.52 1.85 10.10
N ALA A 13 -3.34 2.59 10.82
CA ALA A 13 -3.48 4.03 10.72
C ALA A 13 -2.19 4.81 11.05
N ASN A 14 -1.28 4.21 11.83
CA ASN A 14 0.01 4.78 12.18
C ASN A 14 1.12 4.50 11.15
N GLY A 15 0.77 3.90 10.01
CA GLY A 15 1.66 3.75 8.86
C GLY A 15 1.65 4.99 7.95
N GLU A 16 2.62 5.10 7.03
CA GLU A 16 2.76 6.27 6.14
C GLU A 16 1.51 6.55 5.30
N ILE A 17 0.94 5.51 4.68
CA ILE A 17 -0.31 5.66 3.90
C ILE A 17 -1.45 6.09 4.82
N GLY A 18 -1.50 5.54 6.06
CA GLY A 18 -2.50 5.88 7.06
C GLY A 18 -2.47 7.37 7.44
N HIS A 19 -1.27 7.91 7.71
CA HIS A 19 -1.07 9.33 7.97
C HIS A 19 -1.58 10.18 6.80
N GLY A 20 -1.13 9.89 5.58
CA GLY A 20 -1.55 10.64 4.40
C GLY A 20 -3.05 10.58 4.12
N LEU A 21 -3.70 9.42 4.37
CA LEU A 21 -5.16 9.29 4.25
C LEU A 21 -5.90 10.10 5.31
N ILE A 22 -5.48 10.02 6.60
CA ILE A 22 -6.09 10.78 7.69
C ILE A 22 -5.99 12.27 7.41
N ASP A 23 -4.82 12.76 7.01
CA ASP A 23 -4.62 14.17 6.69
C ASP A 23 -5.55 14.61 5.57
N HIS A 24 -5.59 13.88 4.45
CA HIS A 24 -6.40 14.24 3.30
C HIS A 24 -7.91 14.21 3.59
N LEU A 25 -8.39 13.18 4.28
CA LEU A 25 -9.81 13.01 4.60
C LEU A 25 -10.28 14.05 5.63
N ALA A 26 -9.44 14.39 6.61
CA ALA A 26 -9.75 15.42 7.58
C ALA A 26 -9.80 16.83 6.94
N ASP A 27 -8.88 17.13 6.01
CA ASP A 27 -8.86 18.40 5.29
C ASP A 27 -10.08 18.57 4.39
N ALA A 28 -10.64 17.48 3.84
CA ALA A 28 -11.89 17.50 3.08
C ALA A 28 -13.13 17.78 3.95
N GLY A 29 -13.12 17.40 5.22
CA GLY A 29 -14.10 17.82 6.23
C GLY A 29 -15.49 17.17 6.15
N ASP A 30 -15.70 16.18 5.27
CA ASP A 30 -17.00 15.52 5.02
C ASP A 30 -17.02 14.05 5.50
N THR A 31 -15.97 13.60 6.19
CA THR A 31 -15.74 12.20 6.54
C THR A 31 -15.46 12.05 8.04
N GLU A 32 -16.15 11.14 8.70
CA GLU A 32 -15.79 10.64 10.03
C GLU A 32 -14.72 9.57 9.90
N ILE A 33 -13.59 9.78 10.58
CA ILE A 33 -12.44 8.89 10.52
C ILE A 33 -12.36 8.08 11.79
N VAL A 34 -12.47 6.75 11.68
CA VAL A 34 -12.20 5.79 12.74
C VAL A 34 -10.88 5.10 12.43
N ALA A 35 -9.92 5.23 13.32
CA ALA A 35 -8.57 4.70 13.15
C ALA A 35 -8.29 3.57 14.15
N ILE A 36 -7.61 2.50 13.70
CA ILE A 36 -7.10 1.44 14.57
C ILE A 36 -5.65 1.11 14.20
N ASP A 37 -4.79 1.02 15.21
CA ASP A 37 -3.39 0.58 15.06
C ASP A 37 -2.93 -0.10 16.37
N LEU A 38 -1.87 -0.90 16.28
CA LEU A 38 -1.22 -1.50 17.46
C LEU A 38 -0.59 -0.47 18.40
N ARG A 39 -0.27 0.71 17.88
CA ARG A 39 0.34 1.81 18.63
C ARG A 39 -0.58 3.03 18.61
N PRO A 40 -0.58 3.85 19.65
CA PRO A 40 -1.37 5.08 19.65
C PRO A 40 -0.90 6.00 18.51
N LEU A 41 -1.85 6.70 17.88
CA LEU A 41 -1.55 7.80 16.98
C LEU A 41 -0.93 8.95 17.78
N ASP A 42 -0.06 9.71 17.14
CA ASP A 42 0.40 10.99 17.69
C ASP A 42 -0.78 11.98 17.82
N GLU A 43 -0.65 12.93 18.73
CA GLU A 43 -1.75 13.82 19.08
C GLU A 43 -2.28 14.66 17.88
N PRO A 44 -1.44 15.17 16.95
CA PRO A 44 -1.93 15.87 15.76
C PRO A 44 -2.83 15.02 14.88
N LEU A 45 -2.49 13.76 14.63
CA LEU A 45 -3.30 12.84 13.84
C LEU A 45 -4.54 12.37 14.61
N ARG A 46 -4.38 12.09 15.91
CA ARG A 46 -5.49 11.67 16.76
C ARG A 46 -6.63 12.69 16.76
N ARG A 47 -6.31 13.99 16.78
CA ARG A 47 -7.32 15.09 16.75
C ARG A 47 -8.10 15.15 15.43
N LYS A 48 -7.57 14.60 14.35
CA LYS A 48 -8.23 14.51 13.04
C LYS A 48 -9.21 13.34 12.94
N CYS A 49 -9.14 12.38 13.89
CA CYS A 49 -10.01 11.21 13.92
C CYS A 49 -11.19 11.42 14.87
N SER A 50 -12.38 10.99 14.45
CA SER A 50 -13.57 10.91 15.33
C SER A 50 -13.37 9.87 16.45
N SER A 51 -12.66 8.78 16.11
CA SER A 51 -12.24 7.73 17.06
C SER A 51 -10.86 7.20 16.67
N ALA A 52 -10.00 6.98 17.66
CA ALA A 52 -8.69 6.35 17.47
C ALA A 52 -8.49 5.27 18.55
N VAL A 53 -8.39 4.03 18.13
CA VAL A 53 -8.33 2.85 18.98
C VAL A 53 -6.94 2.21 18.88
N VAL A 54 -6.36 1.90 20.02
CA VAL A 54 -5.17 1.03 20.11
C VAL A 54 -5.66 -0.40 20.20
N GLY A 55 -5.38 -1.21 19.17
CA GLY A 55 -5.88 -2.58 19.11
C GLY A 55 -5.28 -3.39 17.98
N ASP A 56 -5.44 -4.70 18.09
CA ASP A 56 -5.02 -5.68 17.09
C ASP A 56 -6.21 -6.06 16.20
N ILE A 57 -6.01 -6.10 14.90
CA ILE A 57 -7.02 -6.59 13.94
C ILE A 57 -7.31 -8.09 14.07
N LEU A 58 -6.49 -8.81 14.82
CA LEU A 58 -6.74 -10.20 15.20
C LEU A 58 -7.70 -10.33 16.41
N ASP A 59 -7.93 -9.26 17.15
CA ASP A 59 -8.90 -9.23 18.24
C ASP A 59 -10.31 -8.94 17.71
N VAL A 60 -11.07 -10.01 17.51
CA VAL A 60 -12.44 -9.95 16.98
C VAL A 60 -13.35 -9.10 17.87
N ASN A 61 -13.16 -9.10 19.19
CA ASN A 61 -14.02 -8.32 20.11
C ASN A 61 -13.82 -6.82 19.90
N ILE A 62 -12.59 -6.37 19.65
CA ILE A 62 -12.31 -4.95 19.32
C ILE A 62 -13.01 -4.58 18.02
N LEU A 63 -12.91 -5.42 16.99
CA LEU A 63 -13.54 -5.17 15.68
C LEU A 63 -15.08 -5.18 15.77
N GLU A 64 -15.67 -6.09 16.54
CA GLU A 64 -17.12 -6.14 16.80
C GLU A 64 -17.60 -4.89 17.56
N ASN A 65 -16.85 -4.43 18.56
CA ASN A 65 -17.16 -3.19 19.28
C ASN A 65 -17.13 -1.98 18.35
N LEU A 66 -16.13 -1.87 17.48
CA LEU A 66 -16.04 -0.82 16.48
C LEU A 66 -17.20 -0.88 15.48
N SER A 67 -17.55 -2.09 15.03
CA SER A 67 -18.64 -2.34 14.09
C SER A 67 -20.03 -2.02 14.70
N THR A 68 -20.16 -2.14 16.02
CA THR A 68 -21.40 -1.80 16.73
C THR A 68 -21.51 -0.30 17.00
N ALA A 69 -20.37 0.37 17.22
CA ALA A 69 -20.32 1.79 17.54
C ALA A 69 -20.41 2.70 16.31
N HIS A 70 -20.03 2.20 15.12
CA HIS A 70 -19.91 2.99 13.89
C HIS A 70 -20.51 2.25 12.69
N ASP A 71 -21.17 3.00 11.80
CA ASP A 71 -21.67 2.51 10.52
C ASP A 71 -20.64 2.85 9.42
N PHE A 72 -19.80 1.90 9.04
CA PHE A 72 -18.75 2.13 8.04
C PHE A 72 -19.27 2.12 6.61
N ASP A 73 -18.90 3.11 5.82
CA ASP A 73 -19.14 3.16 4.36
C ASP A 73 -17.94 2.59 3.59
N THR A 74 -16.72 2.77 4.15
CA THR A 74 -15.47 2.31 3.54
C THR A 74 -14.51 1.82 4.60
N ILE A 75 -13.82 0.72 4.32
CA ILE A 75 -12.69 0.20 5.11
C ILE A 75 -11.43 0.33 4.29
N PHE A 76 -10.46 1.13 4.76
CA PHE A 76 -9.08 1.15 4.24
C PHE A 76 -8.23 0.20 5.09
N HIS A 77 -7.99 -0.99 4.57
CA HIS A 77 -7.26 -2.03 5.30
C HIS A 77 -5.76 -1.95 5.01
N LEU A 78 -5.03 -1.11 5.77
CA LEU A 78 -3.59 -0.88 5.61
C LEU A 78 -2.71 -1.72 6.53
N ALA A 79 -3.29 -2.28 7.62
CA ALA A 79 -2.55 -3.08 8.58
C ALA A 79 -1.97 -4.32 7.92
N ALA A 80 -0.67 -4.48 7.97
CA ALA A 80 0.05 -5.64 7.43
C ALA A 80 1.44 -5.78 8.04
N LEU A 81 1.92 -7.01 8.11
CA LEU A 81 3.32 -7.33 8.33
C LEU A 81 4.06 -7.27 6.98
N LEU A 82 5.04 -6.37 6.86
CA LEU A 82 5.75 -6.11 5.61
C LEU A 82 6.80 -7.17 5.26
N SER A 83 7.32 -7.11 4.03
CA SER A 83 8.12 -8.13 3.37
C SER A 83 9.24 -8.75 4.20
N THR A 84 10.18 -7.95 4.72
CA THR A 84 11.34 -8.47 5.47
C THR A 84 10.95 -9.14 6.79
N ARG A 85 9.95 -8.58 7.49
CA ARG A 85 9.43 -9.17 8.73
C ARG A 85 8.62 -10.43 8.45
N ALA A 86 7.88 -10.47 7.34
CA ALA A 86 7.13 -11.64 6.91
C ALA A 86 8.06 -12.81 6.58
N GLU A 87 9.20 -12.58 5.95
CA GLU A 87 10.20 -13.62 5.68
C GLU A 87 10.86 -14.16 6.96
N ARG A 88 11.03 -13.32 7.97
CA ARG A 88 11.61 -13.75 9.26
C ARG A 88 10.62 -14.48 10.16
N GLN A 89 9.32 -14.20 10.02
CA GLN A 89 8.24 -14.73 10.86
C GLN A 89 7.03 -15.16 10.01
N PRO A 90 7.17 -16.17 9.11
CA PRO A 90 6.11 -16.53 8.17
C PRO A 90 4.75 -16.88 8.82
N PRO A 91 4.67 -17.66 9.94
CA PRO A 91 3.39 -17.94 10.58
C PRO A 91 2.70 -16.68 11.12
N LEU A 92 3.45 -15.78 11.75
CA LEU A 92 2.90 -14.51 12.24
C LEU A 92 2.41 -13.64 11.09
N ALA A 93 3.19 -13.61 9.98
CA ALA A 93 2.78 -12.86 8.79
C ALA A 93 1.46 -13.39 8.20
N HIS A 94 1.28 -14.71 8.17
CA HIS A 94 0.02 -15.32 7.75
C HIS A 94 -1.12 -14.86 8.65
N HIS A 95 -1.00 -15.00 9.96
CA HIS A 95 -2.05 -14.57 10.90
C HIS A 95 -2.41 -13.09 10.72
N VAL A 96 -1.44 -12.20 10.74
CA VAL A 96 -1.72 -10.76 10.62
C VAL A 96 -2.30 -10.42 9.25
N ASN A 97 -1.67 -10.90 8.16
CA ASN A 97 -2.03 -10.47 6.82
C ASN A 97 -3.26 -11.17 6.27
N VAL A 98 -3.49 -12.43 6.63
CA VAL A 98 -4.59 -13.25 6.09
C VAL A 98 -5.77 -13.30 7.05
N ASP A 99 -5.57 -13.75 8.28
CA ASP A 99 -6.68 -13.85 9.24
C ASP A 99 -7.20 -12.45 9.62
N GLY A 100 -6.30 -11.45 9.75
CA GLY A 100 -6.69 -10.05 9.96
C GLY A 100 -7.52 -9.49 8.80
N THR A 101 -7.15 -9.81 7.53
CA THR A 101 -7.97 -9.42 6.37
C THR A 101 -9.32 -10.13 6.37
N LEU A 102 -9.36 -11.41 6.72
CA LEU A 102 -10.59 -12.19 6.83
C LEU A 102 -11.53 -11.57 7.87
N ASN A 103 -11.05 -11.24 9.07
CA ASN A 103 -11.84 -10.60 10.12
C ASN A 103 -12.49 -9.30 9.62
N LEU A 104 -11.75 -8.46 8.91
CA LEU A 104 -12.28 -7.19 8.39
C LEU A 104 -13.24 -7.37 7.22
N LEU A 105 -13.08 -8.40 6.38
CA LEU A 105 -14.06 -8.75 5.35
C LEU A 105 -15.38 -9.22 5.97
N GLU A 106 -15.34 -10.01 7.06
CA GLU A 106 -16.54 -10.39 7.80
C GLU A 106 -17.23 -9.17 8.44
N ILE A 107 -16.47 -8.22 8.99
CA ILE A 107 -17.02 -6.94 9.46
C ILE A 107 -17.69 -6.17 8.32
N ALA A 108 -17.07 -6.10 7.14
CA ALA A 108 -17.68 -5.46 5.98
C ALA A 108 -19.02 -6.12 5.57
N VAL A 109 -19.10 -7.44 5.62
CA VAL A 109 -20.34 -8.20 5.36
C VAL A 109 -21.41 -7.89 6.41
N ILE A 110 -21.05 -7.90 7.70
CA ILE A 110 -21.99 -7.55 8.80
C ILE A 110 -22.52 -6.14 8.61
N GLN A 111 -21.67 -5.19 8.37
CA GLN A 111 -22.02 -3.78 8.12
C GLN A 111 -22.93 -3.65 6.89
N SER A 112 -22.61 -4.35 5.78
CA SER A 112 -23.42 -4.34 4.57
C SER A 112 -24.85 -4.86 4.84
N ARG A 113 -25.00 -5.92 5.65
CA ARG A 113 -26.31 -6.47 6.02
C ARG A 113 -27.13 -5.50 6.86
N VAL A 114 -26.50 -4.84 7.81
CA VAL A 114 -27.16 -3.86 8.69
C VAL A 114 -27.58 -2.62 7.92
N GLN A 115 -26.72 -2.13 7.06
CA GLN A 115 -26.92 -0.88 6.33
C GLN A 115 -27.74 -1.04 5.03
N GLY A 116 -27.80 -2.26 4.48
CA GLY A 116 -28.54 -2.57 3.25
C GLY A 116 -27.85 -2.15 1.94
N TYR A 117 -26.54 -1.84 1.99
CA TYR A 117 -25.72 -1.53 0.81
C TYR A 117 -24.30 -2.10 0.92
N GLU A 118 -23.58 -2.15 -0.22
CA GLU A 118 -22.22 -2.68 -0.27
C GLU A 118 -21.23 -1.76 0.47
N ILE A 119 -20.37 -2.38 1.31
CA ILE A 119 -19.27 -1.67 1.98
C ILE A 119 -18.04 -1.72 1.06
N LYS A 120 -17.44 -0.56 0.81
CA LYS A 120 -16.19 -0.50 0.06
C LYS A 120 -15.03 -1.03 0.91
N PHE A 121 -14.27 -1.95 0.35
CA PHE A 121 -13.10 -2.53 0.99
C PHE A 121 -11.87 -2.23 0.16
N MET A 122 -11.07 -1.26 0.62
CA MET A 122 -9.85 -0.81 -0.05
C MET A 122 -8.65 -1.61 0.44
N TYR A 123 -8.05 -2.40 -0.44
CA TYR A 123 -6.95 -3.30 -0.11
C TYR A 123 -5.65 -2.94 -0.83
N PRO A 124 -4.61 -2.48 -0.12
CA PRO A 124 -3.28 -2.32 -0.66
C PRO A 124 -2.57 -3.66 -0.83
N SER A 125 -2.47 -4.14 -2.06
CA SER A 125 -1.59 -5.22 -2.45
C SER A 125 -0.22 -4.68 -2.88
N SER A 126 0.58 -5.48 -3.55
CA SER A 126 1.97 -5.15 -3.88
C SER A 126 2.43 -5.83 -5.15
N ILE A 127 3.43 -5.26 -5.83
CA ILE A 127 4.18 -5.96 -6.89
C ILE A 127 4.86 -7.25 -6.40
N ALA A 128 4.96 -7.48 -5.09
CA ALA A 128 5.46 -8.72 -4.51
C ALA A 128 4.61 -9.96 -4.85
N VAL A 129 3.41 -9.78 -5.39
CA VAL A 129 2.57 -10.87 -5.92
C VAL A 129 3.11 -11.47 -7.21
N TYR A 130 4.01 -10.77 -7.88
CA TYR A 130 4.66 -11.24 -9.11
C TYR A 130 5.89 -12.10 -8.81
N GLY A 131 6.16 -13.05 -9.72
CA GLY A 131 7.32 -13.92 -9.61
C GLY A 131 7.85 -14.33 -10.97
N LEU A 132 8.62 -13.43 -11.63
CA LEU A 132 9.27 -13.75 -12.88
C LEU A 132 10.36 -14.83 -12.66
N PRO A 133 10.48 -15.83 -13.56
CA PRO A 133 11.32 -16.99 -13.32
C PRO A 133 12.82 -16.72 -13.34
N SER A 134 13.26 -15.69 -14.07
CA SER A 134 14.67 -15.32 -14.19
C SER A 134 14.86 -13.85 -14.56
N LEU A 135 16.06 -13.32 -14.32
CA LEU A 135 16.46 -11.97 -14.72
C LEU A 135 16.39 -11.80 -16.26
N THR A 136 16.69 -12.85 -17.03
CA THR A 136 16.54 -12.83 -18.49
C THR A 136 15.11 -12.58 -18.91
N VAL A 137 14.16 -13.29 -18.30
CA VAL A 137 12.72 -13.08 -18.57
C VAL A 137 12.29 -11.69 -18.12
N LYS A 138 12.72 -11.23 -16.94
CA LYS A 138 12.44 -9.87 -16.47
C LYS A 138 12.89 -8.81 -17.44
N ASN A 139 14.13 -8.91 -17.94
CA ASN A 139 14.72 -7.90 -18.86
C ASN A 139 14.09 -7.91 -20.25
N GLN A 140 13.48 -9.02 -20.66
CA GLN A 140 12.78 -9.16 -21.94
C GLN A 140 11.27 -8.88 -21.85
N ALA A 141 10.72 -8.89 -20.64
CA ALA A 141 9.30 -8.67 -20.43
C ALA A 141 8.92 -7.21 -20.75
N ALA A 142 7.77 -7.04 -21.40
CA ALA A 142 7.10 -5.75 -21.47
C ALA A 142 6.55 -5.36 -20.07
N LYS A 143 5.78 -4.28 -20.00
CA LYS A 143 5.05 -3.93 -18.79
C LYS A 143 4.08 -5.05 -18.39
N ILE A 144 4.20 -5.55 -17.16
CA ILE A 144 3.46 -6.71 -16.67
C ILE A 144 2.02 -6.33 -16.32
N ARG A 145 1.07 -7.08 -16.86
CA ARG A 145 -0.36 -6.92 -16.57
C ARG A 145 -0.76 -7.68 -15.29
N GLU A 146 -1.91 -7.34 -14.74
CA GLU A 146 -2.42 -7.89 -13.48
C GLU A 146 -2.63 -9.42 -13.51
N THR A 147 -2.80 -10.00 -14.70
CA THR A 147 -3.02 -11.46 -14.89
C THR A 147 -1.77 -12.25 -15.21
N GLU A 148 -0.61 -11.60 -15.30
CA GLU A 148 0.65 -12.22 -15.71
C GLU A 148 1.56 -12.48 -14.51
N TRP A 149 2.31 -13.58 -14.51
CA TRP A 149 3.36 -13.88 -13.54
C TRP A 149 2.94 -13.76 -12.05
N CYS A 150 1.68 -14.06 -11.73
CA CYS A 150 1.20 -14.07 -10.33
C CYS A 150 1.69 -15.34 -9.61
N GLU A 151 3.00 -15.46 -9.45
CA GLU A 151 3.71 -16.59 -8.83
C GLU A 151 4.67 -16.08 -7.74
N PRO A 152 4.15 -15.51 -6.63
CA PRO A 152 4.97 -14.87 -5.60
C PRO A 152 5.99 -15.82 -4.99
N ARG A 153 7.18 -15.28 -4.67
CA ARG A 153 8.30 -16.03 -4.09
C ARG A 153 8.60 -15.66 -2.64
N THR A 154 7.76 -14.83 -2.05
CA THR A 154 7.91 -14.39 -0.66
C THR A 154 6.61 -14.64 0.11
N MET A 155 6.71 -14.87 1.42
CA MET A 155 5.54 -15.05 2.28
C MET A 155 4.60 -13.83 2.20
N TYR A 156 5.17 -12.63 2.15
CA TYR A 156 4.40 -11.41 1.97
C TYR A 156 3.62 -11.38 0.65
N GLY A 157 4.29 -11.71 -0.46
CA GLY A 157 3.65 -11.76 -1.77
C GLY A 157 2.55 -12.83 -1.84
N ILE A 158 2.79 -14.02 -1.25
CA ILE A 158 1.80 -15.10 -1.15
C ILE A 158 0.58 -14.63 -0.35
N ASN A 159 0.79 -14.00 0.80
CA ASN A 159 -0.32 -13.46 1.62
C ASN A 159 -1.11 -12.40 0.84
N LYS A 160 -0.42 -11.48 0.15
CA LYS A 160 -1.09 -10.43 -0.63
C LYS A 160 -1.93 -11.01 -1.76
N LEU A 161 -1.39 -11.96 -2.54
CA LEU A 161 -2.13 -12.62 -3.62
C LEU A 161 -3.32 -13.43 -3.08
N TYR A 162 -3.14 -14.15 -1.97
CA TYR A 162 -4.24 -14.88 -1.33
C TYR A 162 -5.38 -13.91 -0.93
N CYS A 163 -5.05 -12.77 -0.34
CA CYS A 163 -6.05 -11.78 0.07
C CYS A 163 -6.73 -11.08 -1.11
N GLU A 164 -6.04 -10.91 -2.26
CA GLU A 164 -6.68 -10.46 -3.51
C GLU A 164 -7.77 -11.46 -3.94
N MET A 165 -7.45 -12.77 -3.93
CA MET A 165 -8.41 -13.82 -4.28
C MET A 165 -9.53 -13.95 -3.24
N LEU A 166 -9.22 -13.79 -1.96
CA LEU A 166 -10.20 -13.78 -0.88
C LEU A 166 -11.17 -12.61 -1.05
N GLY A 167 -10.67 -11.41 -1.29
CA GLY A 167 -11.50 -10.23 -1.56
C GLY A 167 -12.39 -10.41 -2.80
N HIS A 168 -11.85 -11.02 -3.86
CA HIS A 168 -12.65 -11.39 -5.04
C HIS A 168 -13.78 -12.36 -4.69
N TYR A 169 -13.50 -13.38 -3.86
CA TYR A 169 -14.53 -14.29 -3.39
C TYR A 169 -15.65 -13.56 -2.64
N TYR A 170 -15.30 -12.67 -1.70
CA TYR A 170 -16.27 -11.88 -0.94
C TYR A 170 -17.11 -10.93 -1.79
N ALA A 171 -16.53 -10.39 -2.84
CA ALA A 171 -17.22 -9.45 -3.74
C ALA A 171 -18.12 -10.13 -4.77
N ALA A 172 -17.75 -11.35 -5.25
CA ALA A 172 -18.40 -11.96 -6.40
C ALA A 172 -19.10 -13.31 -6.08
N PHE A 173 -18.62 -14.05 -5.07
CA PHE A 173 -19.02 -15.44 -4.85
C PHE A 173 -19.41 -15.76 -3.40
N TYR A 174 -19.46 -14.77 -2.53
CA TYR A 174 -19.70 -15.00 -1.11
C TYR A 174 -21.01 -15.75 -0.87
N ARG A 175 -20.91 -16.87 -0.13
CA ARG A 175 -22.04 -17.73 0.26
C ARG A 175 -22.99 -18.09 -0.88
N GLN A 176 -22.46 -18.56 -2.02
CA GLN A 176 -23.24 -18.92 -3.22
C GLN A 176 -24.36 -19.93 -2.97
N LEU A 177 -24.31 -20.68 -1.85
CA LEU A 177 -25.31 -21.67 -1.46
C LEU A 177 -26.37 -21.12 -0.51
N ASP A 178 -26.26 -19.84 -0.09
CA ASP A 178 -27.31 -19.22 0.73
C ASP A 178 -28.56 -18.94 -0.08
N ALA A 179 -29.71 -18.95 0.60
CA ALA A 179 -31.02 -18.69 -0.02
C ALA A 179 -31.14 -17.27 -0.61
N ASP A 180 -30.43 -16.30 -0.02
CA ASP A 180 -30.30 -14.94 -0.54
C ASP A 180 -28.82 -14.50 -0.60
N PRO A 181 -28.11 -14.81 -1.68
CA PRO A 181 -26.71 -14.46 -1.85
C PRO A 181 -26.48 -12.95 -2.09
N SER A 182 -27.56 -12.16 -2.24
CA SER A 182 -27.44 -10.71 -2.46
C SER A 182 -27.19 -9.92 -1.18
N VAL A 183 -27.43 -10.51 -0.02
CA VAL A 183 -27.32 -9.84 1.27
C VAL A 183 -25.90 -9.93 1.81
N GLY A 184 -25.31 -8.77 2.16
CA GLY A 184 -24.00 -8.69 2.76
C GLY A 184 -22.85 -8.71 1.75
N ARG A 185 -22.92 -7.85 0.75
CA ARG A 185 -21.90 -7.73 -0.31
C ARG A 185 -20.81 -6.73 0.05
N VAL A 186 -19.61 -7.01 -0.46
CA VAL A 186 -18.42 -6.18 -0.33
C VAL A 186 -18.04 -5.63 -1.70
N ASP A 187 -17.86 -4.32 -1.84
CA ASP A 187 -17.24 -3.69 -3.00
C ASP A 187 -15.72 -3.71 -2.79
N PHE A 188 -15.08 -4.84 -3.14
CA PHE A 188 -13.65 -5.02 -2.98
C PHE A 188 -12.87 -4.32 -4.09
N ARG A 189 -11.89 -3.49 -3.71
CA ARG A 189 -11.02 -2.73 -4.60
C ARG A 189 -9.57 -2.82 -4.14
N CYS A 190 -8.69 -3.21 -5.03
CA CYS A 190 -7.31 -3.53 -4.70
C CYS A 190 -6.34 -2.77 -5.61
N LEU A 191 -5.25 -2.25 -5.00
CA LEU A 191 -4.12 -1.65 -5.70
C LEU A 191 -2.86 -2.47 -5.45
N ARG A 192 -2.17 -2.90 -6.52
CA ARG A 192 -0.80 -3.42 -6.42
C ARG A 192 0.17 -2.26 -6.43
N PHE A 193 0.63 -1.88 -5.25
CA PHE A 193 1.61 -0.82 -5.10
C PHE A 193 3.00 -1.28 -5.55
N PRO A 194 3.75 -0.39 -6.23
CA PRO A 194 5.17 -0.53 -6.50
C PRO A 194 6.00 -0.24 -5.25
N GLY A 195 7.30 -0.08 -5.39
CA GLY A 195 8.13 0.53 -4.36
C GLY A 195 7.64 1.95 -4.05
N LEU A 196 7.32 2.22 -2.79
CA LEU A 196 6.92 3.56 -2.36
C LEU A 196 8.14 4.31 -1.84
N ILE A 197 8.37 5.51 -2.35
CA ILE A 197 9.45 6.37 -1.86
C ILE A 197 8.84 7.46 -1.00
N SER A 198 9.27 7.50 0.27
CA SER A 198 8.87 8.49 1.23
C SER A 198 10.08 9.21 1.82
N ALA A 199 9.86 10.48 2.19
CA ALA A 199 10.81 11.27 2.97
C ALA A 199 10.33 11.52 4.41
N ALA A 200 9.09 11.14 4.74
CA ALA A 200 8.48 11.43 6.03
C ALA A 200 8.85 10.41 7.11
N THR A 201 9.03 9.14 6.74
CA THR A 201 9.38 8.09 7.68
C THR A 201 10.75 7.49 7.38
N VAL A 202 11.44 7.07 8.44
CA VAL A 202 12.74 6.39 8.31
C VAL A 202 12.50 4.96 7.83
N PRO A 203 13.17 4.52 6.74
CA PRO A 203 13.05 3.15 6.23
C PRO A 203 13.33 2.10 7.31
N THR A 204 12.55 1.02 7.34
CA THR A 204 12.65 -0.03 8.36
C THR A 204 13.30 -1.32 7.85
N GLY A 205 13.93 -1.27 6.67
CA GLY A 205 14.60 -2.40 6.04
C GLY A 205 13.69 -3.26 5.16
N GLY A 206 12.70 -2.67 4.52
CA GLY A 206 11.88 -3.32 3.50
C GLY A 206 12.69 -3.74 2.27
N THR A 207 12.14 -4.65 1.46
CA THR A 207 12.86 -5.19 0.29
C THR A 207 13.18 -4.11 -0.76
N SER A 208 12.31 -3.10 -0.92
CA SER A 208 12.47 -1.98 -1.87
C SER A 208 13.02 -0.69 -1.23
N ASP A 209 13.39 -0.72 0.05
CA ASP A 209 13.74 0.49 0.80
C ASP A 209 15.06 1.15 0.36
N TYR A 210 15.85 0.51 -0.51
CA TYR A 210 17.13 1.07 -0.96
C TYR A 210 17.01 2.49 -1.52
N ALA A 211 15.89 2.84 -2.16
CA ALA A 211 15.65 4.17 -2.70
C ALA A 211 15.49 5.22 -1.59
N SER A 212 14.67 4.92 -0.58
CA SER A 212 14.47 5.80 0.59
C SER A 212 15.72 5.83 1.47
N GLU A 213 16.38 4.70 1.70
CA GLU A 213 17.63 4.61 2.48
C GLU A 213 18.73 5.50 1.90
N MET A 214 18.92 5.52 0.57
CA MET A 214 19.88 6.42 -0.10
C MET A 214 19.63 7.89 0.27
N LEU A 215 18.37 8.33 0.21
CA LEU A 215 17.98 9.70 0.52
C LEU A 215 18.25 10.05 1.98
N HIS A 216 17.83 9.17 2.91
CA HIS A 216 18.01 9.40 4.34
C HIS A 216 19.50 9.44 4.75
N HIS A 217 20.31 8.52 4.21
CA HIS A 217 21.76 8.54 4.46
C HIS A 217 22.43 9.80 3.91
N ALA A 218 22.08 10.18 2.68
CA ALA A 218 22.62 11.39 2.05
C ALA A 218 22.26 12.65 2.83
N ALA A 219 21.03 12.77 3.30
CA ALA A 219 20.59 13.92 4.11
C ALA A 219 21.30 14.01 5.46
N GLN A 220 21.70 12.87 6.03
CA GLN A 220 22.47 12.79 7.26
C GLN A 220 24.00 12.92 7.05
N GLY A 221 24.46 13.06 5.80
CA GLY A 221 25.89 13.06 5.48
C GLY A 221 26.59 11.72 5.75
N LYS A 222 25.86 10.61 5.76
CA LYS A 222 26.36 9.26 6.01
C LYS A 222 26.58 8.53 4.69
N PRO A 223 27.66 7.70 4.56
CA PRO A 223 27.80 6.81 3.42
C PRO A 223 26.69 5.75 3.41
N TYR A 224 26.30 5.32 2.23
CA TYR A 224 25.30 4.28 2.04
C TYR A 224 25.85 3.13 1.19
N MET A 225 25.74 1.91 1.70
CA MET A 225 26.06 0.69 0.97
C MET A 225 24.74 0.11 0.44
N CYS A 226 24.47 0.36 -0.82
CA CYS A 226 23.26 -0.13 -1.48
C CYS A 226 23.32 -1.66 -1.64
N PHE A 227 22.32 -2.34 -1.11
CA PHE A 227 22.25 -3.80 -1.09
C PHE A 227 21.73 -4.42 -2.39
N VAL A 228 21.57 -3.64 -3.44
CA VAL A 228 21.19 -4.12 -4.77
C VAL A 228 22.24 -3.75 -5.82
N ARG A 229 22.19 -4.40 -6.98
CA ARG A 229 23.05 -4.04 -8.13
C ARG A 229 22.65 -2.67 -8.69
N GLU A 230 23.57 -2.02 -9.36
CA GLU A 230 23.37 -0.74 -10.05
C GLU A 230 22.26 -0.77 -11.11
N ASP A 231 22.13 -1.90 -11.81
CA ASP A 231 21.14 -2.12 -12.87
C ASP A 231 19.76 -2.57 -12.36
N THR A 232 19.58 -2.72 -11.06
CA THR A 232 18.31 -3.18 -10.48
C THR A 232 17.21 -2.19 -10.77
N GLN A 233 16.15 -2.65 -11.44
CA GLN A 233 14.93 -1.88 -11.75
C GLN A 233 13.71 -2.57 -11.16
N ILE A 234 12.84 -1.79 -10.55
CA ILE A 234 11.46 -2.11 -10.18
C ILE A 234 10.61 -0.84 -10.37
N PRO A 235 9.29 -0.95 -10.51
CA PRO A 235 8.45 0.24 -10.52
C PRO A 235 8.42 0.91 -9.15
N PHE A 236 8.31 2.24 -9.17
CA PHE A 236 8.20 3.11 -7.98
C PHE A 236 7.11 4.16 -8.13
N MET A 237 6.71 4.76 -7.02
CA MET A 237 5.96 6.01 -6.94
C MET A 237 6.27 6.78 -5.66
N ALA A 238 5.98 8.07 -5.66
CA ALA A 238 6.04 8.90 -4.46
C ALA A 238 4.84 8.62 -3.54
N MET A 239 5.03 8.73 -2.22
CA MET A 239 3.97 8.48 -1.24
C MET A 239 2.69 9.31 -1.46
N PRO A 240 2.73 10.62 -1.82
CA PRO A 240 1.51 11.36 -2.13
C PRO A 240 0.68 10.74 -3.26
N ASP A 241 1.31 10.20 -4.32
CA ASP A 241 0.61 9.49 -5.39
C ASP A 241 -0.06 8.21 -4.90
N ALA A 242 0.55 7.50 -3.94
CA ALA A 242 -0.04 6.29 -3.36
C ALA A 242 -1.35 6.61 -2.61
N VAL A 243 -1.37 7.68 -1.83
CA VAL A 243 -2.57 8.16 -1.14
C VAL A 243 -3.64 8.56 -2.15
N GLN A 244 -3.28 9.35 -3.17
CA GLN A 244 -4.20 9.76 -4.23
C GLN A 244 -4.76 8.57 -5.03
N ALA A 245 -3.96 7.53 -5.28
CA ALA A 245 -4.44 6.32 -5.94
C ALA A 245 -5.56 5.63 -5.16
N LEU A 246 -5.39 5.48 -3.84
CA LEU A 246 -6.43 4.91 -2.97
C LEU A 246 -7.71 5.73 -2.99
N LEU A 247 -7.60 7.05 -2.84
CA LEU A 247 -8.75 7.96 -2.81
C LEU A 247 -9.48 7.99 -4.15
N ARG A 248 -8.76 8.06 -5.27
CA ARG A 248 -9.36 8.05 -6.62
C ARG A 248 -10.06 6.72 -6.92
N LEU A 249 -9.43 5.59 -6.58
CA LEU A 249 -10.08 4.28 -6.76
C LEU A 249 -11.29 4.14 -5.84
N GLU A 250 -11.25 4.62 -4.61
CA GLU A 250 -12.37 4.63 -3.69
C GLU A 250 -13.55 5.46 -4.23
N ALA A 251 -13.28 6.63 -4.79
CA ALA A 251 -14.27 7.53 -5.35
C ALA A 251 -14.84 7.04 -6.70
N ALA A 252 -14.15 6.15 -7.40
CA ALA A 252 -14.57 5.69 -8.73
C ALA A 252 -15.94 5.00 -8.69
N PRO A 253 -16.83 5.29 -9.67
CA PRO A 253 -18.11 4.58 -9.77
C PRO A 253 -17.88 3.08 -10.00
N ARG A 254 -18.57 2.22 -9.22
CA ARG A 254 -18.43 0.75 -9.35
C ARG A 254 -18.61 0.27 -10.81
N LYS A 255 -19.52 0.86 -11.53
CA LYS A 255 -19.84 0.52 -12.94
C LYS A 255 -18.71 0.84 -13.93
N SER A 256 -17.76 1.71 -13.59
CA SER A 256 -16.62 2.04 -14.45
C SER A 256 -15.46 1.05 -14.26
N LEU A 257 -15.47 0.25 -13.19
CA LEU A 257 -14.39 -0.69 -12.86
C LEU A 257 -14.58 -1.99 -13.64
N SER A 258 -13.65 -2.31 -14.55
CA SER A 258 -13.65 -3.54 -15.31
C SER A 258 -13.07 -4.73 -14.53
N GLN A 259 -12.31 -4.44 -13.46
CA GLN A 259 -11.66 -5.43 -12.60
C GLN A 259 -11.60 -4.93 -11.16
N GLN A 260 -11.14 -5.77 -10.25
CA GLN A 260 -11.02 -5.44 -8.82
C GLN A 260 -9.60 -5.11 -8.40
N VAL A 261 -8.61 -5.58 -9.12
CA VAL A 261 -7.18 -5.44 -8.82
C VAL A 261 -6.52 -4.62 -9.91
N TYR A 262 -5.83 -3.56 -9.55
CA TYR A 262 -5.19 -2.64 -10.47
C TYR A 262 -3.71 -2.44 -10.15
N ASN A 263 -2.88 -2.47 -11.17
CA ASN A 263 -1.51 -1.99 -11.09
C ASN A 263 -1.46 -0.46 -11.08
N VAL A 264 -0.61 0.09 -10.23
CA VAL A 264 -0.27 1.51 -10.22
C VAL A 264 1.26 1.68 -10.14
N SER A 265 1.80 2.64 -10.87
CA SER A 265 3.19 3.05 -10.80
C SER A 265 3.38 4.45 -11.40
N ALA A 266 4.53 5.07 -11.18
CA ALA A 266 4.87 6.38 -11.71
C ALA A 266 6.15 6.36 -12.55
N PHE A 267 7.19 5.69 -12.09
CA PHE A 267 8.51 5.62 -12.73
C PHE A 267 9.24 4.32 -12.33
N ASN A 268 10.29 3.96 -13.07
CA ASN A 268 11.06 2.73 -12.82
C ASN A 268 12.58 2.93 -13.03
N PRO A 269 13.23 3.84 -12.30
CA PRO A 269 14.66 4.08 -12.44
C PRO A 269 15.47 2.86 -11.97
N SER A 270 16.66 2.72 -12.54
CA SER A 270 17.69 1.84 -11.96
C SER A 270 18.20 2.39 -10.62
N ALA A 271 18.80 1.53 -9.82
CA ALA A 271 19.42 1.95 -8.56
C ALA A 271 20.55 2.96 -8.81
N LEU A 272 21.27 2.85 -9.93
CA LEU A 272 22.28 3.82 -10.35
C LEU A 272 21.67 5.19 -10.63
N GLU A 273 20.58 5.25 -11.42
CA GLU A 273 19.87 6.52 -11.71
C GLU A 273 19.35 7.18 -10.44
N LEU A 274 18.80 6.42 -9.49
CA LEU A 274 18.42 6.94 -8.18
C LEU A 274 19.61 7.53 -7.43
N SER A 275 20.77 6.84 -7.43
CA SER A 275 21.99 7.34 -6.77
C SER A 275 22.49 8.65 -7.40
N GLN A 276 22.33 8.82 -8.71
CA GLN A 276 22.70 10.05 -9.43
C GLN A 276 21.78 11.22 -9.05
N LEU A 277 20.47 10.97 -8.93
CA LEU A 277 19.50 11.97 -8.46
C LEU A 277 19.79 12.39 -7.01
N VAL A 278 20.09 11.42 -6.14
CA VAL A 278 20.50 11.71 -4.75
C VAL A 278 21.78 12.55 -4.72
N ARG A 279 22.79 12.18 -5.50
CA ARG A 279 24.05 12.93 -5.59
C ARG A 279 23.86 14.35 -6.13
N SER A 280 22.95 14.54 -7.07
CA SER A 280 22.62 15.89 -7.59
C SER A 280 22.05 16.80 -6.49
N ALA A 281 21.25 16.25 -5.58
CA ALA A 281 20.67 17.00 -4.46
C ALA A 281 21.61 17.13 -3.24
N PHE A 282 22.47 16.13 -3.04
CA PHE A 282 23.45 16.01 -1.95
C PHE A 282 24.84 15.70 -2.53
N PRO A 283 25.61 16.71 -3.02
CA PRO A 283 26.86 16.49 -3.76
C PRO A 283 27.96 15.75 -2.98
N LYS A 284 27.87 15.75 -1.63
CA LYS A 284 28.81 15.03 -0.74
C LYS A 284 28.36 13.60 -0.39
N SER A 285 27.22 13.14 -0.95
CA SER A 285 26.74 11.79 -0.67
C SER A 285 27.65 10.73 -1.28
N GLU A 286 27.92 9.69 -0.51
CA GLU A 286 28.69 8.52 -0.92
C GLU A 286 27.79 7.31 -0.98
N VAL A 287 27.55 6.80 -2.20
CA VAL A 287 26.77 5.58 -2.44
C VAL A 287 27.69 4.56 -3.11
N SER A 288 27.80 3.39 -2.51
CA SER A 288 28.47 2.21 -3.08
C SER A 288 27.45 1.08 -3.25
N PHE A 289 27.72 0.15 -4.16
CA PHE A 289 26.83 -0.97 -4.45
C PHE A 289 27.49 -2.28 -4.00
N ILE A 290 26.89 -2.90 -2.99
CA ILE A 290 27.34 -4.20 -2.44
C ILE A 290 26.09 -5.08 -2.31
N PRO A 291 25.72 -5.81 -3.38
CA PRO A 291 24.47 -6.56 -3.40
C PRO A 291 24.40 -7.66 -2.33
N ASP A 292 23.34 -7.65 -1.52
CA ASP A 292 22.93 -8.81 -0.75
C ASP A 292 22.23 -9.80 -1.69
N LEU A 293 22.88 -10.91 -1.98
CA LEU A 293 22.40 -11.88 -2.97
C LEU A 293 20.99 -12.41 -2.68
N ARG A 294 20.59 -12.51 -1.39
CA ARG A 294 19.25 -12.98 -1.00
C ARG A 294 18.18 -11.94 -1.27
N ARG A 295 18.44 -10.69 -0.88
CA ARG A 295 17.53 -9.56 -1.18
C ARG A 295 17.47 -9.28 -2.68
N GLN A 296 18.60 -9.33 -3.36
CA GLN A 296 18.70 -9.17 -4.80
C GLN A 296 17.85 -10.20 -5.58
N ALA A 297 17.90 -11.48 -5.16
CA ALA A 297 17.13 -12.54 -5.80
C ALA A 297 15.60 -12.30 -5.70
N ILE A 298 15.13 -11.70 -4.61
CA ILE A 298 13.72 -11.30 -4.48
C ILE A 298 13.38 -10.20 -5.49
N LEU A 299 14.18 -9.14 -5.55
CA LEU A 299 13.96 -8.01 -6.48
C LEU A 299 14.09 -8.45 -7.94
N ASP A 300 14.98 -9.39 -8.24
CA ASP A 300 15.12 -9.96 -9.59
C ASP A 300 13.87 -10.74 -10.04
N SER A 301 13.08 -11.25 -9.11
CA SER A 301 11.80 -11.91 -9.39
C SER A 301 10.62 -10.94 -9.57
N TRP A 302 10.75 -9.68 -9.21
CA TRP A 302 9.71 -8.67 -9.40
C TRP A 302 9.80 -8.01 -10.77
N PRO A 303 8.70 -7.47 -11.33
CA PRO A 303 8.73 -6.81 -12.64
C PRO A 303 9.64 -5.58 -12.65
N ALA A 304 10.22 -5.28 -13.81
CA ALA A 304 10.92 -4.01 -14.02
C ALA A 304 9.93 -2.86 -14.17
N ASP A 305 8.75 -3.12 -14.74
CA ASP A 305 7.65 -2.15 -14.87
C ASP A 305 6.31 -2.89 -14.94
N VAL A 306 5.20 -2.18 -14.65
CA VAL A 306 3.85 -2.72 -14.69
C VAL A 306 2.94 -1.93 -15.62
N ASP A 307 1.96 -2.62 -16.20
CA ASP A 307 0.97 -2.00 -17.07
C ASP A 307 -0.15 -1.35 -16.22
N THR A 308 -0.30 -0.05 -16.34
CA THR A 308 -1.29 0.75 -15.59
C THR A 308 -2.49 1.16 -16.44
N ARG A 309 -2.63 0.63 -17.68
CA ARG A 309 -3.69 1.04 -18.61
C ARG A 309 -5.08 0.76 -18.09
N ALA A 310 -5.30 -0.35 -17.38
CA ALA A 310 -6.58 -0.64 -16.78
C ALA A 310 -6.99 0.43 -15.76
N ALA A 311 -6.09 0.80 -14.87
CA ALA A 311 -6.31 1.88 -13.90
C ALA A 311 -6.58 3.23 -14.58
N SER A 312 -5.82 3.55 -15.64
CA SER A 312 -6.02 4.78 -16.41
C SER A 312 -7.37 4.83 -17.11
N ASN A 313 -7.81 3.73 -17.72
CA ASN A 313 -9.04 3.66 -18.47
C ASN A 313 -10.29 3.67 -17.57
N ASP A 314 -10.26 2.92 -16.46
CA ASP A 314 -11.43 2.68 -15.64
C ASP A 314 -11.72 3.81 -14.64
N TRP A 315 -10.69 4.43 -14.08
CA TRP A 315 -10.82 5.47 -13.07
C TRP A 315 -9.85 6.65 -13.21
N GLY A 316 -9.25 6.80 -14.40
CA GLY A 316 -8.45 7.98 -14.73
C GLY A 316 -7.12 8.07 -14.00
N TRP A 317 -6.51 6.93 -13.62
CA TRP A 317 -5.23 6.93 -12.94
C TRP A 317 -4.15 7.61 -13.78
N LYS A 318 -3.49 8.56 -13.16
CA LYS A 318 -2.29 9.22 -13.68
C LYS A 318 -1.49 9.71 -12.48
N PRO A 319 -0.22 9.32 -12.36
CA PRO A 319 0.63 9.86 -11.30
C PRO A 319 0.85 11.36 -11.52
N GLU A 320 0.91 12.12 -10.43
CA GLU A 320 1.23 13.55 -10.47
C GLU A 320 2.74 13.80 -10.51
N TYR A 321 3.51 12.89 -9.95
CA TYR A 321 4.95 13.02 -9.81
C TYR A 321 5.68 12.20 -10.87
N SER A 322 6.36 12.89 -11.84
CA SER A 322 7.51 12.27 -12.50
C SER A 322 8.64 12.09 -11.48
N ILE A 323 9.67 11.32 -11.79
CA ILE A 323 10.79 11.12 -10.87
C ILE A 323 11.48 12.44 -10.53
N GLU A 324 11.67 13.34 -11.51
CA GLU A 324 12.29 14.66 -11.29
C GLU A 324 11.41 15.53 -10.39
N ARG A 325 10.10 15.51 -10.63
CA ARG A 325 9.14 16.25 -9.80
C ARG A 325 9.09 15.70 -8.38
N ALA A 326 9.08 14.37 -8.22
CA ALA A 326 9.12 13.74 -6.90
C ALA A 326 10.34 14.16 -6.08
N PHE A 327 11.52 14.17 -6.71
CA PHE A 327 12.75 14.60 -6.04
C PHE A 327 12.72 16.09 -5.73
N ARG A 328 12.37 16.95 -6.70
CA ARG A 328 12.41 18.41 -6.54
C ARG A 328 11.37 18.95 -5.57
N ASP A 329 10.11 18.50 -5.68
CA ASP A 329 8.96 19.14 -5.04
C ASP A 329 8.52 18.43 -3.74
N TYR A 330 8.90 17.15 -3.55
CA TYR A 330 8.50 16.38 -2.38
C TYR A 330 9.68 15.83 -1.59
N LEU A 331 10.49 14.95 -2.18
CA LEU A 331 11.46 14.14 -1.42
C LEU A 331 12.56 15.02 -0.80
N ILE A 332 13.20 15.88 -1.61
CA ILE A 332 14.32 16.70 -1.14
C ILE A 332 13.88 17.77 -0.13
N PRO A 333 12.80 18.54 -0.34
CA PRO A 333 12.33 19.49 0.67
C PRO A 333 11.99 18.79 1.99
N SER A 334 11.20 17.73 1.96
CA SER A 334 10.74 17.05 3.18
C SER A 334 11.89 16.40 3.96
N ILE A 335 12.82 15.74 3.28
CA ILE A 335 13.95 15.09 3.97
C ILE A 335 14.94 16.11 4.56
N ARG A 336 15.12 17.27 3.89
CA ARG A 336 15.92 18.37 4.45
C ARG A 336 15.29 18.96 5.69
N GLU A 337 13.97 19.09 5.73
CA GLU A 337 13.25 19.58 6.89
C GLU A 337 13.40 18.62 8.07
N GLN A 338 13.20 17.32 7.82
CA GLN A 338 13.33 16.27 8.85
C GLN A 338 14.70 16.28 9.54
N TYR A 339 15.79 16.53 8.80
CA TYR A 339 17.15 16.52 9.36
C TYR A 339 17.75 17.90 9.62
N ARG A 340 16.97 19.00 9.48
CA ARG A 340 17.40 20.34 9.92
C ARG A 340 17.28 20.55 11.41
N SER A 341 16.41 19.79 12.05
CA SER A 341 16.06 19.93 13.48
C SER A 341 16.74 18.89 14.35
N ALA A 342 17.58 18.03 13.79
CA ALA A 342 18.42 17.06 14.48
C ALA A 342 19.89 17.51 14.44
#